data_bc282b1e435bce2428076cefb184da68
#
_entry.id   bc282b1e435bce2428076cefb184da68
#
_cell.length_a   1.000
_cell.length_b   1.000
_cell.length_c   1.000
_cell.angle_alpha   90.00
_cell.angle_beta   90.00
_cell.angle_gamma   90.00
#
_symmetry.space_group_name_H-M   'P 1'
#
loop_
_entity.id
_entity.type
_entity.pdbx_description
1 polymer ?
#
loop_
_entity_poly.entity_id
_entity_poly.type
_entity_poly.pdbx_seq_one_letter_code
_entity_poly.pdbx_strand_id
1 'polypeptide(L)'
;MNTTHLDLTLHWSGYMALLLFACAYFLAMVEEVTELRKSKPMVFAASLIWLGIAGVYASHGMTEQVGTAFRASLEGYAELFLFIMVSMTYLNAMEDRSVFERLRVWLLSKNFSYRQLFWITGIQAFFISSVCNNLTTALLMGSVIMAMGKDLPRFVMLACINVVVASNAGGSFSPFGDITTLLVWQKGVVPFADFFSLLIPAILNFAIPAAIMHFWIPAEKPAAVEESQPMKRGGFIIIALFALTIITSACFENFFHLPPAAGMMMGLTYLQFFSYYLQKNPPKGVLTKPIKIDYFGPMKYMNQPDWQQQTEEEIDESFDVFHKVANLEWDTLLFFYGVMVAVGGLSFIGYLTVISAHLYNGVDPSIANILVGVASAFIDNGTIMLAVLTMHPDISQGQWLLVTLTAGVGGSLLAVGSAAGVGLMGQAKGIYTFASHLKWSPVIALGYIGSIVAHFLINGRYF
;
A
#
# COMPACT_ATOMS: atom_id res chain seq x y z
N MET A 1 27.23 -26.89 -4.46
CA MET A 1 26.71 -27.82 -3.47
C MET A 1 25.27 -28.13 -3.85
N ASN A 2 24.96 -29.36 -4.24
CA ASN A 2 23.58 -29.78 -4.53
C ASN A 2 22.84 -29.85 -3.20
N THR A 3 22.17 -28.77 -2.83
CA THR A 3 21.20 -28.79 -1.74
C THR A 3 19.95 -29.50 -2.26
N THR A 4 19.85 -30.80 -1.96
CA THR A 4 18.65 -31.58 -2.25
C THR A 4 17.51 -31.06 -1.36
N HIS A 5 16.74 -30.11 -1.90
CA HIS A 5 15.47 -29.72 -1.26
C HIS A 5 14.49 -30.90 -1.36
N LEU A 6 13.81 -31.23 -0.27
CA LEU A 6 12.73 -32.21 -0.30
C LEU A 6 11.53 -31.58 -0.99
N ASP A 7 11.11 -32.16 -2.10
CA ASP A 7 9.82 -31.84 -2.70
C ASP A 7 8.71 -32.42 -1.83
N LEU A 8 7.98 -31.54 -1.15
CA LEU A 8 6.86 -31.92 -0.26
C LEU A 8 5.50 -31.62 -0.91
N THR A 9 5.44 -31.29 -2.19
CA THR A 9 4.19 -30.93 -2.88
C THR A 9 3.14 -32.05 -2.85
N LEU A 10 3.58 -33.31 -2.90
CA LEU A 10 2.72 -34.48 -2.80
C LEU A 10 2.73 -35.13 -1.40
N HIS A 11 3.42 -34.54 -0.42
CA HIS A 11 3.47 -35.01 0.93
C HIS A 11 2.29 -34.45 1.76
N TRP A 12 1.84 -35.17 2.79
CA TRP A 12 0.73 -34.72 3.63
C TRP A 12 0.98 -33.34 4.26
N SER A 13 2.22 -33.05 4.65
CA SER A 13 2.62 -31.76 5.21
C SER A 13 2.48 -30.61 4.19
N GLY A 14 2.72 -30.88 2.91
CA GLY A 14 2.51 -29.92 1.84
C GLY A 14 1.02 -29.59 1.67
N TYR A 15 0.15 -30.62 1.61
CA TYR A 15 -1.29 -30.39 1.53
C TYR A 15 -1.81 -29.62 2.76
N MET A 16 -1.30 -29.91 3.95
CA MET A 16 -1.64 -29.17 5.17
C MET A 16 -1.18 -27.70 5.08
N ALA A 17 0.03 -27.44 4.59
CA ALA A 17 0.53 -26.09 4.42
C ALA A 17 -0.34 -25.28 3.45
N LEU A 18 -0.72 -25.88 2.31
CA LEU A 18 -1.59 -25.25 1.33
C LEU A 18 -2.99 -24.96 1.91
N LEU A 19 -3.57 -25.92 2.63
CA LEU A 19 -4.87 -25.77 3.28
C LEU A 19 -4.83 -24.66 4.34
N LEU A 20 -3.80 -24.65 5.20
CA LEU A 20 -3.62 -23.61 6.21
C LEU A 20 -3.51 -22.23 5.59
N PHE A 21 -2.71 -22.08 4.51
CA PHE A 21 -2.60 -20.83 3.79
C PHE A 21 -3.94 -20.39 3.20
N ALA A 22 -4.64 -21.31 2.50
CA ALA A 22 -5.92 -21.00 1.86
C ALA A 22 -6.99 -20.60 2.89
N CYS A 23 -7.09 -21.33 4.02
CA CYS A 23 -8.03 -21.00 5.09
C CYS A 23 -7.71 -19.65 5.74
N ALA A 24 -6.42 -19.39 6.04
CA ALA A 24 -6.01 -18.14 6.66
C ALA A 24 -6.23 -16.95 5.72
N TYR A 25 -5.95 -17.13 4.44
CA TYR A 25 -6.16 -16.10 3.43
C TYR A 25 -7.65 -15.82 3.22
N PHE A 26 -8.48 -16.87 3.19
CA PHE A 26 -9.93 -16.70 3.13
C PHE A 26 -10.47 -15.93 4.34
N LEU A 27 -9.99 -16.26 5.56
CA LEU A 27 -10.36 -15.53 6.78
C LEU A 27 -9.91 -14.06 6.72
N ALA A 28 -8.74 -13.77 6.14
CA ALA A 28 -8.27 -12.41 5.94
C ALA A 28 -9.16 -11.64 4.94
N MET A 29 -9.68 -12.29 3.89
CA MET A 29 -10.58 -11.66 2.91
C MET A 29 -11.97 -11.33 3.49
N VAL A 30 -12.44 -12.07 4.47
CA VAL A 30 -13.75 -11.86 5.11
C VAL A 30 -13.64 -11.10 6.43
N GLU A 31 -12.57 -10.32 6.63
CA GLU A 31 -12.31 -9.51 7.82
C GLU A 31 -13.52 -8.63 8.20
N GLU A 32 -14.14 -7.97 7.21
CA GLU A 32 -15.30 -7.09 7.43
C GLU A 32 -16.52 -7.81 7.99
N VAL A 33 -16.67 -9.13 7.72
CA VAL A 33 -17.79 -9.94 8.19
C VAL A 33 -17.48 -10.57 9.54
N THR A 34 -16.24 -11.00 9.72
CA THR A 34 -15.80 -11.74 10.92
C THR A 34 -15.29 -10.85 12.03
N GLU A 35 -15.01 -9.57 11.74
CA GLU A 35 -14.32 -8.62 12.64
C GLU A 35 -12.95 -9.15 13.12
N LEU A 36 -12.43 -10.19 12.47
CA LEU A 36 -11.14 -10.78 12.76
C LEU A 36 -10.06 -10.11 11.90
N ARG A 37 -9.20 -9.31 12.51
CA ARG A 37 -8.11 -8.63 11.81
C ARG A 37 -7.27 -9.61 11.01
N LYS A 38 -7.00 -9.28 9.74
CA LYS A 38 -6.32 -10.10 8.72
C LYS A 38 -4.95 -10.62 9.13
N SER A 39 -4.23 -9.91 9.99
CA SER A 39 -2.92 -10.34 10.47
C SER A 39 -2.97 -11.61 11.31
N LYS A 40 -4.01 -11.79 12.14
CA LYS A 40 -4.09 -12.90 13.11
C LYS A 40 -4.09 -14.27 12.42
N PRO A 41 -5.00 -14.58 11.47
CA PRO A 41 -4.99 -15.87 10.80
C PRO A 41 -3.72 -16.09 9.98
N MET A 42 -3.18 -15.03 9.33
CA MET A 42 -1.98 -15.17 8.49
C MET A 42 -0.72 -15.45 9.30
N VAL A 43 -0.48 -14.73 10.41
CA VAL A 43 0.67 -14.99 11.30
C VAL A 43 0.60 -16.39 11.92
N PHE A 44 -0.60 -16.81 12.33
CA PHE A 44 -0.81 -18.15 12.90
C PHE A 44 -0.54 -19.24 11.87
N ALA A 45 -1.10 -19.13 10.67
CA ALA A 45 -0.87 -20.10 9.59
C ALA A 45 0.60 -20.16 9.18
N ALA A 46 1.28 -19.01 9.02
CA ALA A 46 2.70 -18.96 8.71
C ALA A 46 3.54 -19.75 9.73
N SER A 47 3.24 -19.58 11.02
CA SER A 47 3.93 -20.29 12.09
C SER A 47 3.69 -21.80 12.03
N LEU A 48 2.46 -22.23 11.77
CA LEU A 48 2.12 -23.66 11.65
C LEU A 48 2.71 -24.30 10.39
N ILE A 49 2.73 -23.59 9.26
CA ILE A 49 3.36 -24.05 8.02
C ILE A 49 4.84 -24.36 8.27
N TRP A 50 5.59 -23.43 8.84
CA TRP A 50 7.00 -23.64 9.12
C TRP A 50 7.26 -24.69 10.20
N LEU A 51 6.39 -24.80 11.20
CA LEU A 51 6.47 -25.88 12.19
C LEU A 51 6.30 -27.25 11.53
N GLY A 52 5.33 -27.42 10.63
CA GLY A 52 5.12 -28.63 9.87
C GLY A 52 6.31 -28.99 8.97
N ILE A 53 6.86 -27.99 8.24
CA ILE A 53 8.05 -28.14 7.43
C ILE A 53 9.25 -28.56 8.28
N ALA A 54 9.49 -27.86 9.40
CA ALA A 54 10.59 -28.16 10.31
C ALA A 54 10.51 -29.59 10.88
N GLY A 55 9.29 -30.05 11.23
CA GLY A 55 9.08 -31.41 11.71
C GLY A 55 9.46 -32.49 10.70
N VAL A 56 9.08 -32.31 9.43
CA VAL A 56 9.46 -33.23 8.35
C VAL A 56 10.97 -33.22 8.07
N TYR A 57 11.57 -32.05 7.96
CA TYR A 57 13.00 -31.92 7.71
C TYR A 57 13.85 -32.44 8.88
N ALA A 58 13.37 -32.29 10.14
CA ALA A 58 14.04 -32.84 11.31
C ALA A 58 14.07 -34.37 11.28
N SER A 59 13.02 -35.04 10.82
CA SER A 59 13.00 -36.49 10.67
C SER A 59 13.98 -37.00 9.61
N HIS A 60 14.46 -36.13 8.70
CA HIS A 60 15.46 -36.42 7.68
C HIS A 60 16.87 -35.90 8.05
N GLY A 61 17.06 -35.32 9.26
CA GLY A 61 18.33 -34.76 9.70
C GLY A 61 18.77 -33.45 8.98
N MET A 62 17.83 -32.73 8.35
CA MET A 62 18.10 -31.54 7.52
C MET A 62 17.59 -30.23 8.16
N THR A 63 17.67 -30.07 9.45
CA THR A 63 17.15 -28.91 10.19
C THR A 63 17.82 -27.58 9.84
N GLU A 64 19.10 -27.59 9.48
CA GLU A 64 19.89 -26.41 9.12
C GLU A 64 19.32 -25.71 7.86
N GLN A 65 18.86 -26.49 6.90
CA GLN A 65 18.28 -25.96 5.64
C GLN A 65 17.00 -25.16 5.92
N VAL A 66 16.12 -25.66 6.80
CA VAL A 66 14.90 -24.98 7.21
C VAL A 66 15.22 -23.68 7.94
N GLY A 67 16.20 -23.70 8.86
CA GLY A 67 16.64 -22.51 9.58
C GLY A 67 17.17 -21.42 8.65
N THR A 68 17.93 -21.79 7.62
CA THR A 68 18.47 -20.86 6.61
C THR A 68 17.35 -20.27 5.76
N ALA A 69 16.42 -21.10 5.26
CA ALA A 69 15.30 -20.65 4.44
C ALA A 69 14.34 -19.74 5.21
N PHE A 70 14.06 -20.06 6.49
CA PHE A 70 13.25 -19.20 7.34
C PHE A 70 13.90 -17.84 7.59
N ARG A 71 15.21 -17.80 7.85
CA ARG A 71 15.96 -16.54 8.01
C ARG A 71 15.93 -15.70 6.76
N ALA A 72 16.06 -16.29 5.56
CA ALA A 72 15.94 -15.54 4.30
C ALA A 72 14.55 -14.90 4.13
N SER A 73 13.48 -15.60 4.56
CA SER A 73 12.12 -15.03 4.57
C SER A 73 11.99 -13.88 5.58
N LEU A 74 12.63 -13.98 6.74
CA LEU A 74 12.66 -12.91 7.75
C LEU A 74 13.47 -11.70 7.28
N GLU A 75 14.60 -11.91 6.60
CA GLU A 75 15.42 -10.83 6.03
C GLU A 75 14.62 -10.01 5.02
N GLY A 76 13.97 -10.66 4.06
CA GLY A 76 13.10 -9.97 3.11
C GLY A 76 11.96 -9.20 3.77
N TYR A 77 11.34 -9.77 4.82
CA TYR A 77 10.32 -9.07 5.59
C TYR A 77 10.90 -7.88 6.36
N ALA A 78 12.08 -8.01 6.96
CA ALA A 78 12.70 -6.92 7.72
C ALA A 78 12.98 -5.70 6.84
N GLU A 79 13.46 -5.90 5.62
CA GLU A 79 13.65 -4.82 4.63
C GLU A 79 12.33 -4.12 4.30
N LEU A 80 11.29 -4.90 4.01
CA LEU A 80 9.95 -4.38 3.74
C LEU A 80 9.38 -3.61 4.94
N PHE A 81 9.51 -4.19 6.14
CA PHE A 81 9.03 -3.60 7.38
C PHE A 81 9.68 -2.23 7.64
N LEU A 82 11.00 -2.14 7.57
CA LEU A 82 11.74 -0.90 7.80
C LEU A 82 11.34 0.17 6.77
N PHE A 83 11.18 -0.21 5.52
CA PHE A 83 10.75 0.70 4.46
C PHE A 83 9.36 1.27 4.74
N ILE A 84 8.37 0.39 4.95
CA ILE A 84 6.98 0.80 5.19
C ILE A 84 6.85 1.58 6.49
N MET A 85 7.55 1.18 7.55
CA MET A 85 7.57 1.88 8.82
C MET A 85 7.97 3.35 8.65
N VAL A 86 9.03 3.64 7.92
CA VAL A 86 9.48 5.02 7.68
C VAL A 86 8.49 5.78 6.82
N SER A 87 8.01 5.18 5.72
CA SER A 87 7.03 5.81 4.84
C SER A 87 5.74 6.19 5.59
N MET A 88 5.17 5.26 6.35
CA MET A 88 3.97 5.52 7.16
C MET A 88 4.25 6.58 8.26
N THR A 89 5.44 6.58 8.86
CA THR A 89 5.81 7.60 9.85
C THR A 89 5.77 9.01 9.26
N TYR A 90 6.27 9.18 8.03
CA TYR A 90 6.18 10.46 7.31
C TYR A 90 4.74 10.85 7.00
N LEU A 91 3.91 9.89 6.55
CA LEU A 91 2.49 10.14 6.28
C LEU A 91 1.75 10.56 7.55
N ASN A 92 1.94 9.85 8.66
CA ASN A 92 1.38 10.20 9.97
C ASN A 92 1.87 11.58 10.46
N ALA A 93 3.13 11.93 10.14
CA ALA A 93 3.67 13.26 10.46
C ALA A 93 3.03 14.36 9.61
N MET A 94 2.75 14.11 8.32
CA MET A 94 2.05 15.04 7.45
C MET A 94 0.59 15.22 7.88
N GLU A 95 -0.08 14.15 8.30
CA GLU A 95 -1.44 14.18 8.82
C GLU A 95 -1.53 15.01 10.10
N ASP A 96 -0.62 14.76 11.06
CA ASP A 96 -0.53 15.53 12.30
C ASP A 96 -0.34 17.03 12.07
N ARG A 97 0.42 17.41 11.03
CA ARG A 97 0.62 18.82 10.64
C ARG A 97 -0.48 19.37 9.74
N SER A 98 -1.59 18.64 9.61
CA SER A 98 -2.76 19.04 8.83
C SER A 98 -2.45 19.34 7.34
N VAL A 99 -1.45 18.65 6.78
CA VAL A 99 -1.08 18.80 5.36
C VAL A 99 -2.24 18.37 4.46
N PHE A 100 -2.81 17.19 4.74
CA PHE A 100 -3.91 16.64 3.97
C PHE A 100 -5.22 17.39 4.23
N GLU A 101 -5.45 17.83 5.46
CA GLU A 101 -6.62 18.64 5.80
C GLU A 101 -6.58 20.01 5.13
N ARG A 102 -5.40 20.63 5.00
CA ARG A 102 -5.24 21.86 4.23
C ARG A 102 -5.57 21.69 2.76
N LEU A 103 -5.18 20.56 2.17
CA LEU A 103 -5.54 20.23 0.79
C LEU A 103 -7.05 20.06 0.64
N ARG A 104 -7.68 19.35 1.57
CA ARG A 104 -9.13 19.16 1.63
C ARG A 104 -9.85 20.50 1.71
N VAL A 105 -9.51 21.36 2.68
CA VAL A 105 -10.11 22.68 2.86
C VAL A 105 -9.92 23.56 1.62
N TRP A 106 -8.75 23.53 1.01
CA TRP A 106 -8.51 24.24 -0.24
C TRP A 106 -9.44 23.78 -1.37
N LEU A 107 -9.67 22.48 -1.51
CA LEU A 107 -10.64 21.96 -2.48
C LEU A 107 -12.08 22.40 -2.17
N LEU A 108 -12.48 22.33 -0.91
CA LEU A 108 -13.83 22.74 -0.46
C LEU A 108 -14.07 24.24 -0.65
N SER A 109 -13.04 25.07 -0.47
CA SER A 109 -13.15 26.53 -0.62
C SER A 109 -13.32 27.01 -2.08
N LYS A 110 -12.99 26.13 -3.06
CA LYS A 110 -13.14 26.43 -4.49
C LYS A 110 -14.53 26.04 -4.96
N ASN A 111 -15.21 26.94 -5.63
CA ASN A 111 -16.56 26.73 -6.14
C ASN A 111 -16.55 25.86 -7.42
N PHE A 112 -16.00 24.65 -7.32
CA PHE A 112 -15.92 23.69 -8.41
C PHE A 112 -17.27 23.02 -8.68
N SER A 113 -17.57 22.74 -9.96
CA SER A 113 -18.71 21.89 -10.33
C SER A 113 -18.40 20.41 -10.00
N TYR A 114 -19.44 19.56 -9.91
CA TYR A 114 -19.27 18.12 -9.69
C TYR A 114 -18.37 17.44 -10.73
N ARG A 115 -18.42 17.88 -11.99
CA ARG A 115 -17.51 17.39 -13.05
C ARG A 115 -16.08 17.79 -12.80
N GLN A 116 -15.83 19.03 -12.38
CA GLN A 116 -14.48 19.48 -12.03
C GLN A 116 -13.94 18.73 -10.80
N LEU A 117 -14.78 18.57 -9.75
CA LEU A 117 -14.40 17.81 -8.56
C LEU A 117 -14.05 16.35 -8.90
N PHE A 118 -14.82 15.70 -9.76
CA PHE A 118 -14.55 14.34 -10.22
C PHE A 118 -13.15 14.21 -10.85
N TRP A 119 -12.78 15.12 -11.74
CA TRP A 119 -11.46 15.11 -12.36
C TRP A 119 -10.36 15.52 -11.39
N ILE A 120 -10.55 16.57 -10.60
CA ILE A 120 -9.55 17.07 -9.66
C ILE A 120 -9.24 16.02 -8.59
N THR A 121 -10.26 15.40 -8.00
CA THR A 121 -10.03 14.36 -6.99
C THR A 121 -9.37 13.11 -7.58
N GLY A 122 -9.73 12.71 -8.80
CA GLY A 122 -9.06 11.61 -9.50
C GLY A 122 -7.61 11.91 -9.85
N ILE A 123 -7.33 13.08 -10.44
CA ILE A 123 -5.96 13.51 -10.79
C ILE A 123 -5.11 13.63 -9.53
N GLN A 124 -5.64 14.20 -8.46
CA GLN A 124 -4.92 14.30 -7.18
C GLN A 124 -4.68 12.92 -6.58
N ALA A 125 -5.68 12.03 -6.60
CA ALA A 125 -5.50 10.66 -6.16
C ALA A 125 -4.39 9.95 -6.93
N PHE A 126 -4.33 10.13 -8.26
CA PHE A 126 -3.28 9.57 -9.10
C PHE A 126 -1.88 10.02 -8.68
N PHE A 127 -1.66 11.34 -8.53
CA PHE A 127 -0.33 11.86 -8.19
C PHE A 127 0.04 11.67 -6.71
N ILE A 128 -0.91 11.80 -5.79
CA ILE A 128 -0.65 11.58 -4.37
C ILE A 128 -0.31 10.11 -4.12
N SER A 129 -1.02 9.18 -4.76
CA SER A 129 -0.79 7.74 -4.61
C SER A 129 0.57 7.28 -5.14
N SER A 130 1.25 8.06 -5.96
CA SER A 130 2.61 7.71 -6.40
C SER A 130 3.67 7.85 -5.30
N VAL A 131 3.35 8.52 -4.19
CA VAL A 131 4.25 8.71 -3.03
C VAL A 131 3.60 8.34 -1.70
N CYS A 132 2.27 8.31 -1.66
CA CYS A 132 1.47 7.86 -0.52
C CYS A 132 0.78 6.55 -0.91
N ASN A 133 0.57 5.65 0.04
CA ASN A 133 -0.14 4.41 -0.28
C ASN A 133 -1.57 4.68 -0.84
N ASN A 134 -2.08 3.72 -1.61
CA ASN A 134 -3.37 3.82 -2.29
C ASN A 134 -4.57 3.97 -1.31
N LEU A 135 -4.52 3.33 -0.14
CA LEU A 135 -5.57 3.41 0.88
C LEU A 135 -5.69 4.81 1.47
N THR A 136 -4.58 5.37 1.99
CA THR A 136 -4.56 6.72 2.58
C THR A 136 -5.01 7.77 1.56
N THR A 137 -4.52 7.65 0.33
CA THR A 137 -4.92 8.53 -0.77
C THR A 137 -6.41 8.45 -1.06
N ALA A 138 -6.96 7.23 -1.12
CA ALA A 138 -8.38 7.02 -1.39
C ALA A 138 -9.26 7.58 -0.26
N LEU A 139 -8.93 7.32 1.00
CA LEU A 139 -9.67 7.84 2.16
C LEU A 139 -9.64 9.37 2.23
N LEU A 140 -8.49 9.98 1.92
CA LEU A 140 -8.36 11.43 1.85
C LEU A 140 -9.29 12.03 0.79
N MET A 141 -9.23 11.55 -0.45
CA MET A 141 -10.10 12.05 -1.52
C MET A 141 -11.56 11.68 -1.28
N GLY A 142 -11.82 10.52 -0.67
CA GLY A 142 -13.15 10.10 -0.24
C GLY A 142 -13.78 11.08 0.74
N SER A 143 -13.02 11.60 1.70
CA SER A 143 -13.50 12.60 2.66
C SER A 143 -13.97 13.90 1.96
N VAL A 144 -13.23 14.33 0.92
CA VAL A 144 -13.63 15.48 0.08
C VAL A 144 -14.92 15.17 -0.68
N ILE A 145 -14.98 14.01 -1.35
CA ILE A 145 -16.14 13.58 -2.13
C ILE A 145 -17.39 13.48 -1.27
N MET A 146 -17.28 12.90 -0.07
CA MET A 146 -18.38 12.77 0.88
C MET A 146 -18.86 14.13 1.39
N ALA A 147 -17.94 15.07 1.68
CA ALA A 147 -18.29 16.41 2.13
C ALA A 147 -19.06 17.19 1.06
N MET A 148 -18.64 17.09 -0.21
CA MET A 148 -19.25 17.85 -1.32
C MET A 148 -20.45 17.16 -1.97
N GLY A 149 -20.54 15.83 -1.85
CA GLY A 149 -21.53 15.01 -2.54
C GLY A 149 -22.75 14.62 -1.71
N LYS A 150 -22.98 15.24 -0.53
CA LYS A 150 -24.05 14.84 0.43
C LYS A 150 -25.41 14.67 -0.22
N ASP A 151 -25.75 15.54 -1.17
CA ASP A 151 -27.06 15.58 -1.81
C ASP A 151 -27.13 14.78 -3.13
N LEU A 152 -26.01 14.19 -3.58
CA LEU A 152 -25.90 13.47 -4.85
C LEU A 152 -25.18 12.12 -4.71
N PRO A 153 -25.85 11.07 -4.21
CA PRO A 153 -25.28 9.73 -4.01
C PRO A 153 -24.64 9.15 -5.29
N ARG A 154 -25.22 9.45 -6.46
CA ARG A 154 -24.67 9.01 -7.74
C ARG A 154 -23.29 9.63 -8.03
N PHE A 155 -23.10 10.90 -7.72
CA PHE A 155 -21.79 11.54 -7.85
C PHE A 155 -20.78 10.90 -6.89
N VAL A 156 -21.16 10.73 -5.61
CA VAL A 156 -20.29 10.09 -4.62
C VAL A 156 -19.83 8.72 -5.08
N MET A 157 -20.78 7.87 -5.53
CA MET A 157 -20.46 6.54 -6.03
C MET A 157 -19.45 6.57 -7.18
N LEU A 158 -19.69 7.38 -8.23
CA LEU A 158 -18.82 7.46 -9.40
C LEU A 158 -17.46 8.08 -9.06
N ALA A 159 -17.43 9.09 -8.21
CA ALA A 159 -16.18 9.72 -7.77
C ALA A 159 -15.35 8.78 -6.88
N CYS A 160 -15.97 7.97 -6.03
CA CYS A 160 -15.28 6.92 -5.27
C CYS A 160 -14.65 5.87 -6.21
N ILE A 161 -15.40 5.37 -7.21
CA ILE A 161 -14.85 4.44 -8.21
C ILE A 161 -13.65 5.07 -8.94
N ASN A 162 -13.79 6.32 -9.37
CA ASN A 162 -12.73 7.06 -10.05
C ASN A 162 -11.47 7.19 -9.19
N VAL A 163 -11.63 7.49 -7.90
CA VAL A 163 -10.51 7.59 -6.95
C VAL A 163 -9.85 6.24 -6.70
N VAL A 164 -10.61 5.14 -6.61
CA VAL A 164 -10.04 3.79 -6.50
C VAL A 164 -9.16 3.46 -7.71
N VAL A 165 -9.68 3.69 -8.92
CA VAL A 165 -8.91 3.44 -10.16
C VAL A 165 -7.69 4.36 -10.23
N ALA A 166 -7.86 5.64 -9.91
CA ALA A 166 -6.79 6.63 -9.96
C ALA A 166 -5.67 6.33 -8.95
N SER A 167 -6.02 5.94 -7.71
CA SER A 167 -5.02 5.63 -6.67
C SER A 167 -4.23 4.37 -6.99
N ASN A 168 -4.87 3.31 -7.48
CA ASN A 168 -4.15 2.09 -7.90
C ASN A 168 -3.26 2.35 -9.13
N ALA A 169 -3.77 3.09 -10.12
CA ALA A 169 -2.99 3.47 -11.29
C ALA A 169 -1.80 4.36 -10.92
N GLY A 170 -2.02 5.35 -10.04
CA GLY A 170 -0.97 6.25 -9.55
C GLY A 170 0.11 5.52 -8.73
N GLY A 171 -0.27 4.48 -7.99
CA GLY A 171 0.67 3.62 -7.26
C GLY A 171 1.57 2.79 -8.17
N SER A 172 1.15 2.49 -9.40
CA SER A 172 1.81 1.51 -10.28
C SER A 172 3.03 2.04 -11.02
N PHE A 173 3.30 3.35 -11.05
CA PHE A 173 4.44 3.92 -11.79
C PHE A 173 5.57 4.45 -10.89
N SER A 174 5.47 4.26 -9.58
CA SER A 174 6.49 4.68 -8.62
C SER A 174 6.70 3.60 -7.55
N PRO A 175 7.94 3.27 -7.18
CA PRO A 175 8.23 2.30 -6.11
C PRO A 175 7.65 2.66 -4.75
N PHE A 176 7.29 3.93 -4.52
CA PHE A 176 6.72 4.44 -3.27
C PHE A 176 5.19 4.42 -3.24
N GLY A 177 4.54 4.19 -4.38
CA GLY A 177 3.10 4.33 -4.53
C GLY A 177 2.30 3.11 -4.09
N ASP A 178 2.83 1.92 -4.30
CA ASP A 178 2.16 0.66 -3.98
C ASP A 178 3.16 -0.40 -3.52
N ILE A 179 2.67 -1.36 -2.76
CA ILE A 179 3.49 -2.48 -2.28
C ILE A 179 3.97 -3.38 -3.42
N THR A 180 3.23 -3.48 -4.53
CA THR A 180 3.62 -4.23 -5.72
C THR A 180 4.91 -3.67 -6.32
N THR A 181 4.97 -2.38 -6.56
CA THR A 181 6.13 -1.68 -7.10
C THR A 181 7.29 -1.69 -6.12
N LEU A 182 7.01 -1.52 -4.83
CA LEU A 182 8.01 -1.58 -3.77
C LEU A 182 8.73 -2.93 -3.72
N LEU A 183 7.97 -4.04 -3.71
CA LEU A 183 8.53 -5.38 -3.68
C LEU A 183 9.41 -5.69 -4.91
N VAL A 184 8.98 -5.27 -6.10
CA VAL A 184 9.74 -5.44 -7.35
C VAL A 184 11.05 -4.64 -7.30
N TRP A 185 11.00 -3.41 -6.78
CA TRP A 185 12.18 -2.58 -6.63
C TRP A 185 13.16 -3.14 -5.58
N GLN A 186 12.66 -3.53 -4.38
CA GLN A 186 13.50 -4.13 -3.32
C GLN A 186 14.19 -5.42 -3.76
N LYS A 187 13.58 -6.20 -4.64
CA LYS A 187 14.20 -7.40 -5.21
C LYS A 187 15.19 -7.09 -6.35
N GLY A 188 15.36 -5.83 -6.72
CA GLY A 188 16.32 -5.38 -7.73
C GLY A 188 16.01 -5.87 -9.15
N VAL A 189 14.78 -6.36 -9.42
CA VAL A 189 14.40 -6.88 -10.75
C VAL A 189 14.07 -5.77 -11.74
N VAL A 190 13.67 -4.57 -11.24
CA VAL A 190 13.47 -3.37 -12.03
C VAL A 190 14.15 -2.20 -11.34
N PRO A 191 15.06 -1.46 -12.04
CA PRO A 191 15.70 -0.25 -11.52
C PRO A 191 14.68 0.86 -11.22
N PHE A 192 14.98 1.71 -10.24
CA PHE A 192 14.10 2.80 -9.80
C PHE A 192 13.57 3.66 -10.96
N ALA A 193 14.46 4.08 -11.87
CA ALA A 193 14.12 4.97 -12.98
C ALA A 193 13.15 4.34 -14.00
N ASP A 194 13.19 3.02 -14.16
CA ASP A 194 12.41 2.33 -15.18
C ASP A 194 10.92 2.21 -14.82
N PHE A 195 10.56 2.34 -13.54
CA PHE A 195 9.16 2.44 -13.14
C PHE A 195 8.43 3.63 -13.77
N PHE A 196 9.12 4.74 -14.02
CA PHE A 196 8.51 5.92 -14.66
C PHE A 196 8.09 5.66 -16.12
N SER A 197 8.58 4.60 -16.76
CA SER A 197 8.10 4.15 -18.06
C SER A 197 6.63 3.69 -18.03
N LEU A 198 6.12 3.33 -16.83
CA LEU A 198 4.73 2.99 -16.60
C LEU A 198 3.80 4.19 -16.45
N LEU A 199 4.32 5.43 -16.40
CA LEU A 199 3.52 6.64 -16.19
C LEU A 199 2.40 6.77 -17.24
N ILE A 200 2.71 6.66 -18.53
CA ILE A 200 1.70 6.78 -19.60
C ILE A 200 0.70 5.62 -19.58
N PRO A 201 1.12 4.34 -19.48
CA PRO A 201 0.21 3.23 -19.24
C PRO A 201 -0.73 3.45 -18.04
N ALA A 202 -0.21 3.91 -16.92
CA ALA A 202 -0.99 4.20 -15.72
C ALA A 202 -1.99 5.35 -15.93
N ILE A 203 -1.60 6.43 -16.61
CA ILE A 203 -2.51 7.52 -16.98
C ILE A 203 -3.67 6.98 -17.82
N LEU A 204 -3.42 6.13 -18.80
CA LEU A 204 -4.49 5.57 -19.64
C LEU A 204 -5.40 4.62 -18.86
N ASN A 205 -4.86 3.85 -17.90
CA ASN A 205 -5.68 3.04 -17.01
C ASN A 205 -6.71 3.88 -16.25
N PHE A 206 -6.30 5.06 -15.76
CA PHE A 206 -7.18 5.99 -15.05
C PHE A 206 -8.08 6.80 -16.01
N ALA A 207 -7.51 7.39 -17.07
CA ALA A 207 -8.18 8.38 -17.89
C ALA A 207 -9.31 7.78 -18.76
N ILE A 208 -9.16 6.56 -19.25
CA ILE A 208 -10.17 5.90 -20.08
C ILE A 208 -11.49 5.72 -19.31
N PRO A 209 -11.52 5.03 -18.15
CA PRO A 209 -12.77 4.91 -17.41
C PRO A 209 -13.28 6.25 -16.88
N ALA A 210 -12.40 7.16 -16.45
CA ALA A 210 -12.80 8.50 -16.01
C ALA A 210 -13.51 9.29 -17.11
N ALA A 211 -12.98 9.26 -18.34
CA ALA A 211 -13.61 9.93 -19.48
C ALA A 211 -15.01 9.37 -19.81
N ILE A 212 -15.20 8.07 -19.69
CA ILE A 212 -16.50 7.44 -19.89
C ILE A 212 -17.46 7.84 -18.76
N MET A 213 -17.04 7.74 -17.49
CA MET A 213 -17.85 8.09 -16.31
C MET A 213 -18.24 9.56 -16.28
N HIS A 214 -17.42 10.45 -16.83
CA HIS A 214 -17.65 11.90 -16.88
C HIS A 214 -19.05 12.25 -17.42
N PHE A 215 -19.56 11.52 -18.43
CA PHE A 215 -20.85 11.81 -19.04
C PHE A 215 -22.04 11.55 -18.10
N TRP A 216 -21.87 10.77 -17.05
CA TRP A 216 -22.90 10.49 -16.04
C TRP A 216 -22.87 11.44 -14.84
N ILE A 217 -21.94 12.42 -14.83
CA ILE A 217 -21.77 13.37 -13.73
C ILE A 217 -22.48 14.69 -14.08
N PRO A 218 -23.35 15.21 -13.18
CA PRO A 218 -24.02 16.49 -13.42
C PRO A 218 -23.02 17.65 -13.44
N ALA A 219 -23.34 18.69 -14.20
CA ALA A 219 -22.50 19.90 -14.29
C ALA A 219 -22.78 20.94 -13.20
N GLU A 220 -23.75 20.65 -12.32
CA GLU A 220 -24.15 21.50 -11.19
C GLU A 220 -22.99 21.72 -10.20
N LYS A 221 -23.13 22.75 -9.38
CA LYS A 221 -22.17 23.06 -8.30
C LYS A 221 -22.75 22.63 -6.96
N PRO A 222 -21.95 21.99 -6.09
CA PRO A 222 -22.36 21.74 -4.72
C PRO A 222 -22.54 23.04 -3.93
N ALA A 223 -23.26 22.97 -2.80
CA ALA A 223 -23.31 24.05 -1.85
C ALA A 223 -21.90 24.38 -1.31
N ALA A 224 -21.58 25.65 -1.17
CA ALA A 224 -20.29 26.05 -0.62
C ALA A 224 -20.17 25.59 0.84
N VAL A 225 -19.04 24.97 1.18
CA VAL A 225 -18.69 24.59 2.55
C VAL A 225 -17.62 25.55 3.03
N GLU A 226 -17.94 26.34 4.06
CA GLU A 226 -16.98 27.21 4.72
C GLU A 226 -16.28 26.41 5.83
N GLU A 227 -15.14 25.83 5.53
CA GLU A 227 -14.22 25.28 6.52
C GLU A 227 -12.88 26.01 6.40
N SER A 228 -12.30 26.39 7.52
CA SER A 228 -10.97 27.01 7.57
C SER A 228 -10.13 26.30 8.61
N GLN A 229 -9.16 25.53 8.16
CA GLN A 229 -8.12 25.00 9.04
C GLN A 229 -6.73 25.37 8.49
N PRO A 230 -5.94 26.15 9.24
CA PRO A 230 -4.57 26.46 8.84
C PRO A 230 -3.68 25.22 9.00
N MET A 231 -2.74 25.06 8.07
CA MET A 231 -1.70 24.04 8.21
C MET A 231 -0.79 24.37 9.39
N LYS A 232 -0.53 23.41 10.25
CA LYS A 232 0.39 23.57 11.39
C LYS A 232 1.82 23.80 10.92
N ARG A 233 2.62 24.47 11.75
CA ARG A 233 4.02 24.78 11.48
C ARG A 233 4.83 23.53 11.14
N GLY A 234 5.62 23.59 10.06
CA GLY A 234 6.52 22.51 9.65
C GLY A 234 5.96 21.55 8.60
N GLY A 235 4.67 21.60 8.24
CA GLY A 235 4.08 20.68 7.28
C GLY A 235 4.81 20.65 5.93
N PHE A 236 5.14 21.80 5.33
CA PHE A 236 5.90 21.86 4.08
C PHE A 236 7.33 21.31 4.21
N ILE A 237 7.96 21.50 5.39
CA ILE A 237 9.30 20.97 5.63
C ILE A 237 9.26 19.45 5.69
N ILE A 238 8.23 18.85 6.31
CA ILE A 238 8.07 17.38 6.35
C ILE A 238 7.88 16.82 4.94
N ILE A 239 7.11 17.47 4.07
CA ILE A 239 6.99 17.09 2.66
C ILE A 239 8.36 17.10 1.97
N ALA A 240 9.13 18.19 2.15
CA ALA A 240 10.46 18.31 1.57
C ALA A 240 11.44 17.26 2.12
N LEU A 241 11.38 16.96 3.41
CA LEU A 241 12.18 15.90 4.03
C LEU A 241 11.79 14.50 3.52
N PHE A 242 10.51 14.27 3.26
CA PHE A 242 10.07 13.01 2.67
C PHE A 242 10.57 12.88 1.23
N ALA A 243 10.48 13.92 0.42
CA ALA A 243 11.07 13.93 -0.91
C ALA A 243 12.59 13.69 -0.88
N LEU A 244 13.31 14.31 0.07
CA LEU A 244 14.73 14.07 0.30
C LEU A 244 15.00 12.61 0.70
N THR A 245 14.16 12.02 1.53
CA THR A 245 14.24 10.60 1.94
C THR A 245 14.10 9.67 0.74
N ILE A 246 13.13 9.95 -0.14
CA ILE A 246 12.93 9.21 -1.40
C ILE A 246 14.19 9.27 -2.27
N ILE A 247 14.76 10.47 -2.47
CA ILE A 247 15.99 10.66 -3.23
C ILE A 247 17.15 9.90 -2.57
N THR A 248 17.28 9.98 -1.25
CA THR A 248 18.34 9.28 -0.50
C THR A 248 18.22 7.76 -0.69
N SER A 249 17.00 7.21 -0.59
CA SER A 249 16.75 5.78 -0.77
C SER A 249 17.10 5.31 -2.18
N ALA A 250 16.70 6.08 -3.21
CA ALA A 250 17.05 5.80 -4.60
C ALA A 250 18.56 5.91 -4.85
N CYS A 251 19.26 6.88 -4.23
CA CYS A 251 20.70 7.00 -4.33
C CYS A 251 21.44 5.82 -3.68
N PHE A 252 20.96 5.33 -2.53
CA PHE A 252 21.55 4.18 -1.85
C PHE A 252 21.50 2.93 -2.74
N GLU A 253 20.38 2.68 -3.40
CA GLU A 253 20.23 1.55 -4.29
C GLU A 253 21.05 1.72 -5.58
N ASN A 254 20.90 2.85 -6.30
CA ASN A 254 21.50 3.03 -7.61
C ASN A 254 23.02 3.21 -7.60
N PHE A 255 23.59 3.85 -6.58
CA PHE A 255 25.03 4.16 -6.53
C PHE A 255 25.81 3.24 -5.60
N PHE A 256 25.19 2.76 -4.54
CA PHE A 256 25.87 1.96 -3.52
C PHE A 256 25.41 0.51 -3.47
N HIS A 257 24.39 0.14 -4.23
CA HIS A 257 23.78 -1.19 -4.22
C HIS A 257 23.37 -1.66 -2.82
N LEU A 258 22.95 -0.70 -1.97
CA LEU A 258 22.42 -0.97 -0.65
C LEU A 258 20.90 -1.09 -0.73
N PRO A 259 20.28 -1.93 0.13
CA PRO A 259 18.83 -2.03 0.17
C PRO A 259 18.17 -0.65 0.34
N PRO A 260 17.07 -0.35 -0.40
CA PRO A 260 16.35 0.93 -0.28
C PRO A 260 15.94 1.27 1.16
N ALA A 261 15.67 0.27 1.99
CA ALA A 261 15.35 0.41 3.40
C ALA A 261 16.44 1.16 4.20
N ALA A 262 17.71 1.01 3.84
CA ALA A 262 18.80 1.73 4.50
C ALA A 262 18.72 3.24 4.28
N GLY A 263 18.42 3.67 3.04
CA GLY A 263 18.18 5.08 2.72
C GLY A 263 16.93 5.64 3.41
N MET A 264 15.87 4.84 3.52
CA MET A 264 14.67 5.19 4.28
C MET A 264 14.97 5.41 5.76
N MET A 265 15.76 4.53 6.39
CA MET A 265 16.17 4.68 7.79
C MET A 265 17.00 5.96 8.02
N MET A 266 17.88 6.33 7.08
CA MET A 266 18.55 7.62 7.11
C MET A 266 17.54 8.77 7.02
N GLY A 267 16.52 8.64 6.17
CA GLY A 267 15.42 9.61 6.08
C GLY A 267 14.62 9.75 7.38
N LEU A 268 14.41 8.67 8.13
CA LEU A 268 13.78 8.76 9.45
C LEU A 268 14.58 9.67 10.39
N THR A 269 15.90 9.64 10.31
CA THR A 269 16.75 10.52 11.14
C THR A 269 16.60 12.00 10.77
N TYR A 270 16.33 12.33 9.49
CA TYR A 270 16.00 13.70 9.08
C TYR A 270 14.74 14.20 9.79
N LEU A 271 13.71 13.36 9.85
CA LEU A 271 12.47 13.69 10.55
C LEU A 271 12.69 13.82 12.06
N GLN A 272 13.53 12.97 12.66
CA GLN A 272 13.89 13.05 14.08
C GLN A 272 14.64 14.34 14.41
N PHE A 273 15.62 14.76 13.61
CA PHE A 273 16.30 16.03 13.78
C PHE A 273 15.35 17.23 13.63
N PHE A 274 14.44 17.15 12.68
CA PHE A 274 13.43 18.19 12.51
C PHE A 274 12.45 18.24 13.69
N SER A 275 12.04 17.08 14.20
CA SER A 275 11.23 16.98 15.42
C SER A 275 11.91 17.67 16.61
N TYR A 276 13.19 17.35 16.83
CA TYR A 276 13.99 17.98 17.86
C TYR A 276 14.08 19.51 17.68
N TYR A 277 14.26 19.97 16.44
CA TYR A 277 14.28 21.42 16.14
C TYR A 277 12.95 22.10 16.48
N LEU A 278 11.80 21.48 16.14
CA LEU A 278 10.49 22.01 16.48
C LEU A 278 10.26 22.09 17.99
N GLN A 279 10.69 21.06 18.73
CA GLN A 279 10.58 21.01 20.19
C GLN A 279 11.42 22.11 20.88
N LYS A 280 12.61 22.40 20.34
CA LYS A 280 13.51 23.44 20.89
C LYS A 280 13.08 24.87 20.55
N ASN A 281 12.30 25.05 19.51
CA ASN A 281 11.87 26.37 19.01
C ASN A 281 10.32 26.43 18.97
N PRO A 282 9.63 26.44 20.13
CA PRO A 282 8.18 26.55 20.17
C PRO A 282 7.71 27.91 19.63
N PRO A 283 6.50 28.02 19.10
CA PRO A 283 5.90 29.30 18.73
C PRO A 283 5.87 30.25 19.92
N LYS A 284 6.10 31.55 19.70
CA LYS A 284 6.04 32.55 20.74
C LYS A 284 4.60 32.59 21.31
N GLY A 285 4.44 32.33 22.61
CA GLY A 285 3.15 32.37 23.32
C GLY A 285 2.58 31.00 23.71
N VAL A 286 3.19 29.90 23.27
CA VAL A 286 2.79 28.56 23.68
C VAL A 286 3.67 28.09 24.85
N LEU A 287 3.06 27.82 25.99
CA LEU A 287 3.73 27.23 27.15
C LEU A 287 3.98 25.73 26.85
N THR A 288 5.17 25.40 26.39
CA THR A 288 5.58 23.99 26.24
C THR A 288 5.88 23.41 27.62
N LYS A 289 5.06 22.45 28.08
CA LYS A 289 5.49 21.59 29.20
C LYS A 289 6.65 20.74 28.72
N PRO A 290 7.78 20.66 29.46
CA PRO A 290 8.86 19.74 29.09
C PRO A 290 8.30 18.31 29.13
N ILE A 291 8.44 17.57 28.02
CA ILE A 291 8.12 16.15 27.99
C ILE A 291 9.13 15.46 28.89
N LYS A 292 8.67 15.00 30.05
CA LYS A 292 9.41 13.97 30.77
C LYS A 292 9.25 12.67 29.98
N ILE A 293 10.32 12.24 29.34
CA ILE A 293 10.37 10.92 28.70
C ILE A 293 10.33 9.90 29.85
N ASP A 294 9.14 9.40 30.16
CA ASP A 294 8.98 8.25 31.04
C ASP A 294 9.23 7.00 30.21
N TYR A 295 10.44 6.43 30.31
CA TYR A 295 10.84 5.19 29.62
C TYR A 295 10.07 3.94 30.07
N PHE A 296 9.15 4.06 31.02
CA PHE A 296 8.37 2.94 31.59
C PHE A 296 6.86 3.21 31.50
N GLY A 297 6.28 2.84 30.36
CA GLY A 297 4.93 2.36 30.16
C GLY A 297 3.71 3.18 30.64
N PRO A 298 2.51 2.86 30.10
CA PRO A 298 1.26 3.63 30.22
C PRO A 298 0.54 3.51 31.57
N MET A 299 1.13 2.96 32.60
CA MET A 299 0.44 2.64 33.88
C MET A 299 0.27 3.82 34.86
N LYS A 300 0.71 5.03 34.55
CA LYS A 300 0.69 6.16 35.51
C LYS A 300 -0.41 7.19 35.32
N TYR A 301 -1.28 7.01 34.32
CA TYR A 301 -2.33 7.99 34.00
C TYR A 301 -3.69 7.73 34.65
N MET A 302 -3.83 6.71 35.49
CA MET A 302 -5.11 6.34 36.07
C MET A 302 -5.54 7.12 37.32
N ASN A 303 -4.73 8.04 37.85
CA ASN A 303 -5.09 8.82 39.05
C ASN A 303 -4.53 10.25 38.96
N GLN A 304 -5.12 11.11 38.14
CA GLN A 304 -4.96 12.55 38.24
C GLN A 304 -6.31 13.26 38.40
N PRO A 305 -6.42 14.23 39.29
CA PRO A 305 -7.70 14.88 39.58
C PRO A 305 -8.18 15.86 38.50
N ASP A 306 -9.44 16.03 38.43
CA ASP A 306 -10.38 16.68 37.48
C ASP A 306 -10.21 18.17 37.19
N TRP A 307 -9.04 18.81 37.36
CA TRP A 307 -8.85 20.25 37.05
C TRP A 307 -8.24 20.49 35.64
N GLN A 308 -8.26 19.52 34.75
CA GLN A 308 -7.80 19.66 33.37
C GLN A 308 -8.91 19.91 32.33
N GLN A 309 -9.94 20.61 32.68
CA GLN A 309 -10.72 21.38 31.70
C GLN A 309 -10.05 22.73 31.47
N GLN A 310 -8.80 22.72 31.02
CA GLN A 310 -8.17 23.84 30.34
C GLN A 310 -8.25 23.60 28.85
N THR A 311 -9.05 24.43 28.20
CA THR A 311 -9.14 24.72 26.76
C THR A 311 -8.20 23.92 25.90
N GLU A 312 -8.77 22.95 25.16
CA GLU A 312 -8.08 22.09 24.18
C GLU A 312 -7.46 22.86 22.98
N GLU A 313 -7.48 24.18 22.99
CA GLU A 313 -7.04 25.05 21.89
C GLU A 313 -5.57 25.50 21.97
N GLU A 314 -4.80 25.19 23.01
CA GLU A 314 -3.47 25.80 23.21
C GLU A 314 -2.28 24.85 23.42
N ILE A 315 -2.45 23.54 23.29
CA ILE A 315 -1.32 22.63 23.33
C ILE A 315 -1.01 22.19 21.90
N ASP A 316 -0.12 22.92 21.23
CA ASP A 316 0.63 22.35 20.09
C ASP A 316 1.41 21.17 20.68
N GLU A 317 0.80 19.97 20.63
CA GLU A 317 1.43 18.74 21.11
C GLU A 317 2.82 18.68 20.49
N SER A 318 3.84 18.64 21.33
CA SER A 318 5.23 18.58 20.89
C SER A 318 5.35 17.44 19.86
N PHE A 319 5.74 17.80 18.65
CA PHE A 319 5.86 16.86 17.56
C PHE A 319 6.88 15.78 17.94
N ASP A 320 6.41 14.56 18.19
CA ASP A 320 7.24 13.41 18.54
C ASP A 320 7.14 12.32 17.47
N VAL A 321 8.27 12.01 16.85
CA VAL A 321 8.38 10.98 15.81
C VAL A 321 8.04 9.59 16.36
N PHE A 322 8.44 9.29 17.60
CA PHE A 322 8.16 7.97 18.18
C PHE A 322 6.67 7.75 18.41
N HIS A 323 5.93 8.80 18.75
CA HIS A 323 4.47 8.72 18.81
C HIS A 323 3.85 8.42 17.43
N LYS A 324 4.46 8.94 16.34
CA LYS A 324 4.00 8.65 14.97
C LYS A 324 4.32 7.21 14.56
N VAL A 325 5.46 6.67 15.01
CA VAL A 325 5.80 5.24 14.86
C VAL A 325 4.84 4.36 15.67
N ALA A 326 4.43 4.76 16.87
CA ALA A 326 3.47 4.01 17.67
C ALA A 326 2.09 3.89 16.99
N ASN A 327 1.70 4.89 16.20
CA ASN A 327 0.42 4.96 15.50
C ASN A 327 0.45 4.34 14.08
N LEU A 328 1.42 3.46 13.79
CA LEU A 328 1.47 2.73 12.53
C LEU A 328 0.31 1.73 12.41
N GLU A 329 -0.02 1.37 11.19
CA GLU A 329 -0.97 0.29 10.88
C GLU A 329 -0.34 -1.09 11.16
N TRP A 330 -0.15 -1.42 12.44
CA TRP A 330 0.50 -2.66 12.87
C TRP A 330 -0.15 -3.92 12.32
N ASP A 331 -1.47 -3.90 12.12
CA ASP A 331 -2.18 -5.02 11.52
C ASP A 331 -1.74 -5.28 10.09
N THR A 332 -1.58 -4.23 9.29
CA THR A 332 -1.07 -4.32 7.92
C THR A 332 0.38 -4.83 7.88
N LEU A 333 1.25 -4.34 8.76
CA LEU A 333 2.63 -4.80 8.86
C LEU A 333 2.72 -6.28 9.23
N LEU A 334 1.94 -6.72 10.23
CA LEU A 334 1.88 -8.12 10.65
C LEU A 334 1.21 -9.02 9.61
N PHE A 335 0.24 -8.51 8.85
CA PHE A 335 -0.33 -9.25 7.72
C PHE A 335 0.74 -9.57 6.67
N PHE A 336 1.56 -8.58 6.28
CA PHE A 336 2.66 -8.83 5.34
C PHE A 336 3.71 -9.78 5.90
N TYR A 337 4.01 -9.73 7.21
CA TYR A 337 4.83 -10.74 7.85
C TYR A 337 4.27 -12.15 7.61
N GLY A 338 2.99 -12.33 7.95
CA GLY A 338 2.31 -13.63 7.82
C GLY A 338 2.32 -14.12 6.36
N VAL A 339 2.00 -13.25 5.40
CA VAL A 339 1.99 -13.59 3.98
C VAL A 339 3.40 -13.95 3.49
N MET A 340 4.41 -13.10 3.74
CA MET A 340 5.78 -13.33 3.26
C MET A 340 6.37 -14.62 3.81
N VAL A 341 6.19 -14.86 5.09
CA VAL A 341 6.70 -16.06 5.75
C VAL A 341 5.94 -17.31 5.28
N ALA A 342 4.61 -17.26 5.12
CA ALA A 342 3.83 -18.39 4.61
C ALA A 342 4.17 -18.71 3.15
N VAL A 343 4.23 -17.70 2.25
CA VAL A 343 4.60 -17.88 0.85
C VAL A 343 6.03 -18.38 0.74
N GLY A 344 6.95 -17.89 1.57
CA GLY A 344 8.32 -18.42 1.67
C GLY A 344 8.35 -19.91 2.02
N GLY A 345 7.50 -20.36 2.94
CA GLY A 345 7.34 -21.78 3.29
C GLY A 345 6.79 -22.61 2.14
N LEU A 346 5.74 -22.14 1.45
CA LEU A 346 5.17 -22.82 0.29
C LEU A 346 6.17 -22.89 -0.87
N SER A 347 6.98 -21.86 -1.05
CA SER A 347 8.07 -21.87 -2.03
C SER A 347 9.13 -22.91 -1.69
N PHE A 348 9.57 -22.94 -0.43
CA PHE A 348 10.63 -23.84 0.05
C PHE A 348 10.26 -25.32 -0.14
N ILE A 349 8.98 -25.68 -0.02
CA ILE A 349 8.50 -27.05 -0.22
C ILE A 349 8.14 -27.38 -1.69
N GLY A 350 8.26 -26.42 -2.63
CA GLY A 350 8.17 -26.65 -4.07
C GLY A 350 6.89 -26.19 -4.75
N TYR A 351 5.84 -25.74 -4.05
CA TYR A 351 4.58 -25.34 -4.69
C TYR A 351 4.74 -24.20 -5.69
N LEU A 352 5.53 -23.17 -5.37
CA LEU A 352 5.70 -22.03 -6.28
C LEU A 352 6.50 -22.41 -7.53
N THR A 353 7.40 -23.38 -7.43
CA THR A 353 8.11 -23.95 -8.60
C THR A 353 7.14 -24.66 -9.55
N VAL A 354 6.21 -25.44 -8.99
CA VAL A 354 5.17 -26.14 -9.80
C VAL A 354 4.26 -25.12 -10.49
N ILE A 355 3.79 -24.10 -9.74
CA ILE A 355 2.92 -23.03 -10.29
C ILE A 355 3.67 -22.25 -11.36
N SER A 356 4.95 -21.90 -11.13
CA SER A 356 5.79 -21.18 -12.09
C SER A 356 5.96 -21.96 -13.39
N ALA A 357 6.23 -23.26 -13.28
CA ALA A 357 6.40 -24.13 -14.45
C ALA A 357 5.12 -24.17 -15.31
N HIS A 358 3.94 -24.22 -14.71
CA HIS A 358 2.68 -24.23 -15.45
C HIS A 358 2.32 -22.84 -16.00
N LEU A 359 2.58 -21.79 -15.25
CA LEU A 359 2.17 -20.42 -15.61
C LEU A 359 3.13 -19.79 -16.63
N TYR A 360 4.46 -19.96 -16.47
CA TYR A 360 5.46 -19.27 -17.28
C TYR A 360 6.16 -20.17 -18.34
N ASN A 361 6.19 -21.51 -18.15
CA ASN A 361 6.75 -22.41 -19.16
C ASN A 361 5.68 -22.98 -20.10
N GLY A 362 4.39 -22.95 -19.69
CA GLY A 362 3.29 -23.48 -20.48
C GLY A 362 2.48 -22.43 -21.23
N VAL A 363 2.63 -21.14 -20.89
CA VAL A 363 1.86 -20.03 -21.43
C VAL A 363 2.82 -18.88 -21.79
N ASP A 364 2.47 -18.06 -22.78
CA ASP A 364 3.23 -16.84 -23.08
C ASP A 364 3.30 -15.94 -21.84
N PRO A 365 4.50 -15.43 -21.47
CA PRO A 365 4.68 -14.59 -20.28
C PRO A 365 3.75 -13.38 -20.24
N SER A 366 3.40 -12.81 -21.39
CA SER A 366 2.46 -11.67 -21.46
C SER A 366 1.08 -12.09 -21.02
N ILE A 367 0.60 -13.24 -21.47
CA ILE A 367 -0.71 -13.78 -21.08
C ILE A 367 -0.70 -14.14 -19.59
N ALA A 368 0.37 -14.78 -19.12
CA ALA A 368 0.56 -15.11 -17.70
C ALA A 368 0.45 -13.84 -16.83
N ASN A 369 1.18 -12.79 -17.18
CA ASN A 369 1.20 -11.51 -16.45
C ASN A 369 -0.15 -10.77 -16.50
N ILE A 370 -0.88 -10.85 -17.60
CA ILE A 370 -2.25 -10.31 -17.71
C ILE A 370 -3.21 -11.09 -16.80
N LEU A 371 -3.11 -12.41 -16.75
CA LEU A 371 -3.94 -13.24 -15.87
C LEU A 371 -3.61 -13.02 -14.39
N VAL A 372 -2.34 -12.83 -14.05
CA VAL A 372 -1.91 -12.42 -12.69
C VAL A 372 -2.59 -11.10 -12.30
N GLY A 373 -2.63 -10.13 -13.21
CA GLY A 373 -3.33 -8.87 -12.98
C GLY A 373 -4.85 -9.03 -12.80
N VAL A 374 -5.49 -9.92 -13.56
CA VAL A 374 -6.91 -10.24 -13.35
C VAL A 374 -7.13 -10.93 -12.00
N ALA A 375 -6.22 -11.83 -11.60
CA ALA A 375 -6.27 -12.49 -10.29
C ALA A 375 -6.12 -11.48 -9.13
N SER A 376 -5.40 -10.37 -9.34
CA SER A 376 -5.29 -9.26 -8.36
C SER A 376 -6.63 -8.57 -8.06
N ALA A 377 -7.66 -8.76 -8.88
CA ALA A 377 -9.00 -8.30 -8.55
C ALA A 377 -9.64 -9.08 -7.37
N PHE A 378 -9.16 -10.29 -7.11
CA PHE A 378 -9.67 -11.20 -6.06
C PHE A 378 -8.67 -11.38 -4.91
N ILE A 379 -7.40 -11.27 -5.21
CA ILE A 379 -6.29 -11.47 -4.27
C ILE A 379 -5.58 -10.13 -4.12
N ASP A 380 -5.25 -9.75 -2.88
CA ASP A 380 -4.48 -8.53 -2.61
C ASP A 380 -3.24 -8.44 -3.50
N ASN A 381 -3.04 -7.27 -4.12
CA ASN A 381 -2.01 -7.02 -5.11
C ASN A 381 -0.58 -7.28 -4.58
N GLY A 382 -0.30 -6.92 -3.34
CA GLY A 382 1.00 -7.19 -2.69
C GLY A 382 1.27 -8.68 -2.54
N THR A 383 0.26 -9.45 -2.14
CA THR A 383 0.37 -10.91 -1.96
C THR A 383 0.66 -11.61 -3.29
N ILE A 384 -0.07 -11.24 -4.36
CA ILE A 384 0.12 -11.88 -5.66
C ILE A 384 1.48 -11.53 -6.27
N MET A 385 1.94 -10.27 -6.11
CA MET A 385 3.25 -9.87 -6.57
C MET A 385 4.38 -10.58 -5.82
N LEU A 386 4.23 -10.76 -4.50
CA LEU A 386 5.19 -11.53 -3.72
C LEU A 386 5.29 -12.99 -4.23
N ALA A 387 4.16 -13.62 -4.55
CA ALA A 387 4.16 -14.96 -5.11
C ALA A 387 4.92 -15.01 -6.45
N VAL A 388 4.66 -14.07 -7.36
CA VAL A 388 5.38 -13.98 -8.65
C VAL A 388 6.88 -13.78 -8.45
N LEU A 389 7.28 -12.86 -7.57
CA LEU A 389 8.71 -12.63 -7.27
C LEU A 389 9.37 -13.86 -6.67
N THR A 390 8.68 -14.61 -5.83
CA THR A 390 9.19 -15.83 -5.20
C THR A 390 9.27 -17.00 -6.20
N MET A 391 8.48 -16.98 -7.27
CA MET A 391 8.58 -17.94 -8.38
C MET A 391 9.87 -17.77 -9.20
N HIS A 392 10.50 -16.58 -9.15
CA HIS A 392 11.67 -16.22 -9.94
C HIS A 392 11.55 -16.58 -11.44
N PRO A 393 10.47 -16.16 -12.15
CA PRO A 393 10.35 -16.48 -13.57
C PRO A 393 11.48 -15.81 -14.37
N ASP A 394 12.01 -16.54 -15.36
CA ASP A 394 13.00 -16.00 -16.31
C ASP A 394 12.26 -15.23 -17.41
N ILE A 395 11.98 -13.96 -17.15
CA ILE A 395 11.23 -13.06 -18.02
C ILE A 395 11.99 -11.76 -18.23
N SER A 396 11.75 -11.10 -19.37
CA SER A 396 12.38 -9.81 -19.70
C SER A 396 11.97 -8.70 -18.73
N GLN A 397 12.73 -7.61 -18.72
CA GLN A 397 12.39 -6.42 -17.92
C GLN A 397 11.03 -5.84 -18.32
N GLY A 398 10.67 -5.86 -19.61
CA GLY A 398 9.34 -5.46 -20.09
C GLY A 398 8.23 -6.30 -19.50
N GLN A 399 8.46 -7.59 -19.30
CA GLN A 399 7.53 -8.51 -18.65
C GLN A 399 7.43 -8.25 -17.15
N TRP A 400 8.53 -7.91 -16.47
CA TRP A 400 8.50 -7.48 -15.07
C TRP A 400 7.73 -6.18 -14.87
N LEU A 401 7.92 -5.20 -15.77
CA LEU A 401 7.13 -3.97 -15.78
C LEU A 401 5.65 -4.25 -16.08
N LEU A 402 5.35 -5.21 -16.99
CA LEU A 402 3.98 -5.60 -17.30
C LEU A 402 3.28 -6.20 -16.09
N VAL A 403 3.89 -7.17 -15.41
CA VAL A 403 3.26 -7.80 -14.24
C VAL A 403 3.10 -6.81 -13.09
N THR A 404 4.04 -5.89 -12.92
CA THR A 404 3.96 -4.81 -11.94
C THR A 404 2.76 -3.90 -12.23
N LEU A 405 2.61 -3.46 -13.48
CA LEU A 405 1.46 -2.68 -13.91
C LEU A 405 0.16 -3.45 -13.70
N THR A 406 0.06 -4.65 -14.25
CA THR A 406 -1.19 -5.42 -14.27
C THR A 406 -1.63 -5.83 -12.86
N ALA A 407 -0.71 -6.24 -11.98
CA ALA A 407 -1.02 -6.55 -10.59
C ALA A 407 -1.48 -5.30 -9.80
N GLY A 408 -0.80 -4.15 -9.98
CA GLY A 408 -1.15 -2.91 -9.31
C GLY A 408 -2.51 -2.36 -9.73
N VAL A 409 -2.77 -2.25 -11.06
CA VAL A 409 -4.04 -1.70 -11.55
C VAL A 409 -5.18 -2.72 -11.54
N GLY A 410 -4.87 -4.02 -11.58
CA GLY A 410 -5.85 -5.11 -11.59
C GLY A 410 -6.72 -5.14 -10.34
N GLY A 411 -6.18 -4.73 -9.19
CA GLY A 411 -6.93 -4.58 -7.95
C GLY A 411 -8.12 -3.63 -8.05
N SER A 412 -8.14 -2.71 -9.02
CA SER A 412 -9.27 -1.81 -9.25
C SER A 412 -10.40 -2.40 -10.10
N LEU A 413 -10.24 -3.58 -10.69
CA LEU A 413 -11.31 -4.26 -11.45
C LEU A 413 -12.52 -4.62 -10.57
N LEU A 414 -12.26 -4.95 -9.30
CA LEU A 414 -13.28 -5.17 -8.28
C LEU A 414 -13.00 -4.32 -7.04
N ALA A 415 -14.04 -3.90 -6.32
CA ALA A 415 -13.87 -3.06 -5.13
C ALA A 415 -13.05 -3.74 -4.01
N VAL A 416 -13.12 -5.06 -3.93
CA VAL A 416 -12.41 -5.86 -2.91
C VAL A 416 -10.95 -6.19 -3.28
N GLY A 417 -10.56 -5.96 -4.53
CA GLY A 417 -9.21 -6.26 -5.02
C GLY A 417 -8.12 -5.31 -4.54
N SER A 418 -8.48 -4.19 -3.91
CA SER A 418 -7.51 -3.24 -3.37
C SER A 418 -7.96 -2.63 -2.06
N ALA A 419 -7.00 -2.29 -1.20
CA ALA A 419 -7.25 -1.60 0.07
C ALA A 419 -8.02 -0.28 -0.13
N ALA A 420 -7.75 0.45 -1.23
CA ALA A 420 -8.46 1.67 -1.60
C ALA A 420 -9.96 1.45 -1.81
N GLY A 421 -10.34 0.37 -2.49
CA GLY A 421 -11.75 0.01 -2.73
C GLY A 421 -12.47 -0.37 -1.44
N VAL A 422 -11.87 -1.22 -0.63
CA VAL A 422 -12.40 -1.65 0.67
C VAL A 422 -12.56 -0.45 1.62
N GLY A 423 -11.52 0.38 1.75
CA GLY A 423 -11.55 1.55 2.61
C GLY A 423 -12.65 2.55 2.24
N LEU A 424 -12.83 2.83 0.94
CA LEU A 424 -13.90 3.71 0.47
C LEU A 424 -15.30 3.10 0.63
N MET A 425 -15.47 1.78 0.52
CA MET A 425 -16.75 1.13 0.86
C MET A 425 -17.07 1.32 2.35
N GLY A 426 -16.08 1.20 3.21
CA GLY A 426 -16.22 1.47 4.65
C GLY A 426 -16.57 2.93 4.96
N GLN A 427 -15.99 3.90 4.22
CA GLN A 427 -16.22 5.33 4.42
C GLN A 427 -17.56 5.81 3.83
N ALA A 428 -17.92 5.36 2.63
CA ALA A 428 -19.15 5.76 1.91
C ALA A 428 -20.26 4.69 2.03
N LYS A 429 -20.50 4.20 3.26
CA LYS A 429 -21.45 3.13 3.55
C LYS A 429 -22.83 3.37 2.91
N GLY A 430 -23.31 2.35 2.21
CA GLY A 430 -24.62 2.37 1.55
C GLY A 430 -24.68 3.13 0.22
N ILE A 431 -23.67 3.96 -0.12
CA ILE A 431 -23.61 4.71 -1.39
C ILE A 431 -22.65 4.04 -2.36
N TYR A 432 -21.39 3.79 -1.93
CA TYR A 432 -20.44 3.03 -2.70
C TYR A 432 -20.39 1.60 -2.15
N THR A 433 -20.74 0.63 -2.97
CA THR A 433 -20.88 -0.79 -2.60
C THR A 433 -20.19 -1.66 -3.65
N PHE A 434 -19.90 -2.91 -3.28
CA PHE A 434 -19.36 -3.91 -4.23
C PHE A 434 -20.23 -4.01 -5.50
N ALA A 435 -21.55 -4.08 -5.37
CA ALA A 435 -22.46 -4.19 -6.51
C ALA A 435 -22.45 -2.93 -7.40
N SER A 436 -22.27 -1.74 -6.82
CA SER A 436 -22.16 -0.50 -7.57
C SER A 436 -20.84 -0.43 -8.35
N HIS A 437 -19.74 -0.87 -7.77
CA HIS A 437 -18.44 -0.96 -8.44
C HIS A 437 -18.48 -1.98 -9.58
N LEU A 438 -19.01 -3.18 -9.33
CA LEU A 438 -19.11 -4.28 -10.30
C LEU A 438 -19.83 -3.86 -11.60
N LYS A 439 -20.83 -2.98 -11.52
CA LYS A 439 -21.51 -2.44 -12.72
C LYS A 439 -20.56 -1.63 -13.61
N TRP A 440 -19.49 -1.05 -13.04
CA TRP A 440 -18.51 -0.26 -13.76
C TRP A 440 -17.24 -1.05 -14.09
N SER A 441 -17.09 -2.26 -13.57
CA SER A 441 -15.92 -3.13 -13.87
C SER A 441 -15.65 -3.31 -15.37
N PRO A 442 -16.66 -3.43 -16.27
CA PRO A 442 -16.39 -3.49 -17.70
C PRO A 442 -15.73 -2.22 -18.25
N VAL A 443 -16.09 -1.05 -17.73
CA VAL A 443 -15.49 0.24 -18.12
C VAL A 443 -14.06 0.34 -17.55
N ILE A 444 -13.84 -0.11 -16.33
CA ILE A 444 -12.51 -0.17 -15.71
C ILE A 444 -11.61 -1.13 -16.49
N ALA A 445 -12.16 -2.27 -16.94
CA ALA A 445 -11.45 -3.24 -17.78
C ALA A 445 -10.98 -2.63 -19.12
N LEU A 446 -11.70 -1.67 -19.71
CA LEU A 446 -11.19 -0.93 -20.87
C LEU A 446 -9.93 -0.12 -20.53
N GLY A 447 -9.89 0.50 -19.36
CA GLY A 447 -8.69 1.18 -18.86
C GLY A 447 -7.53 0.19 -18.65
N TYR A 448 -7.81 -0.97 -18.06
CA TYR A 448 -6.84 -2.05 -17.87
C TYR A 448 -6.24 -2.51 -19.21
N ILE A 449 -7.08 -2.80 -20.21
CA ILE A 449 -6.64 -3.18 -21.56
C ILE A 449 -5.85 -2.05 -22.21
N GLY A 450 -6.34 -0.80 -22.11
CA GLY A 450 -5.67 0.37 -22.66
C GLY A 450 -4.27 0.58 -22.08
N SER A 451 -4.07 0.34 -20.78
CA SER A 451 -2.77 0.43 -20.15
C SER A 451 -1.79 -0.65 -20.62
N ILE A 452 -2.26 -1.87 -20.83
CA ILE A 452 -1.46 -2.98 -21.37
C ILE A 452 -1.02 -2.69 -22.81
N VAL A 453 -1.95 -2.28 -23.65
CA VAL A 453 -1.64 -1.91 -25.06
C VAL A 453 -0.63 -0.77 -25.10
N ALA A 454 -0.81 0.27 -24.27
CA ALA A 454 0.15 1.36 -24.17
C ALA A 454 1.53 0.91 -23.71
N HIS A 455 1.60 -0.01 -22.76
CA HIS A 455 2.86 -0.57 -22.30
C HIS A 455 3.61 -1.27 -23.43
N PHE A 456 2.97 -2.13 -24.20
CA PHE A 456 3.59 -2.80 -25.35
C PHE A 456 4.04 -1.80 -26.42
N LEU A 457 3.23 -0.77 -26.71
CA LEU A 457 3.55 0.20 -27.76
C LEU A 457 4.71 1.14 -27.38
N ILE A 458 4.75 1.59 -26.12
CA ILE A 458 5.69 2.62 -25.67
C ILE A 458 6.97 1.97 -25.13
N ASN A 459 6.85 0.86 -24.44
CA ASN A 459 7.92 0.20 -23.70
C ASN A 459 8.47 -1.04 -24.42
N GLY A 460 8.18 -1.20 -25.72
CA GLY A 460 8.64 -2.34 -26.52
C GLY A 460 10.16 -2.59 -26.48
N ARG A 461 10.96 -1.56 -26.14
CA ARG A 461 12.41 -1.68 -25.97
C ARG A 461 12.86 -2.55 -24.78
N TYR A 462 11.99 -2.82 -23.81
CA TYR A 462 12.27 -3.60 -22.61
C TYR A 462 11.91 -5.10 -22.77
N PHE A 463 11.22 -5.47 -23.87
CA PHE A 463 10.86 -6.84 -24.21
C PHE A 463 11.93 -7.49 -25.08
#